data_55656a33c6a88660b5c1c360677116fc
#
_entry.id   55656a33c6a88660b5c1c360677116fc
#
_cell.length_a   1.000
_cell.length_b   1.000
_cell.length_c   1.000
_cell.angle_alpha   90.00
_cell.angle_beta   90.00
_cell.angle_gamma   90.00
#
_symmetry.space_group_name_H-M   'P 1'
#
loop_
_entity.id
_entity.type
_entity.pdbx_description
1 polymer ?
#
loop_
_entity_poly.entity_id
_entity_poly.type
_entity_poly.pdbx_seq_one_letter_code
_entity_poly.pdbx_strand_id
1 'polypeptide(L)'
;AGGDRDRAKRPMMGEIAGRLADVAIVTDDNPRSEDPAAIRAQVRAGCPDALEIGDRREAIRHAVSLMREGDVVVIAGKGHEQGQIVAGVVHPFDDATEATEALRDHA
;
A
#
# COMPACT_ATOMS: atom_id res chain seq x y z
N ALA A 1 4.39 0.90 -4.34
CA ALA A 1 5.15 1.27 -5.55
C ALA A 1 4.62 0.54 -6.78
N GLY A 2 4.63 1.21 -7.91
CA GLY A 2 4.15 0.62 -9.15
C GLY A 2 5.20 -0.23 -9.86
N GLY A 3 4.72 -1.23 -10.62
CA GLY A 3 5.55 -2.00 -11.54
C GLY A 3 5.92 -1.19 -12.77
N ASP A 4 6.97 -1.65 -13.49
CA ASP A 4 7.48 -1.02 -14.72
C ASP A 4 7.87 0.45 -14.52
N ARG A 5 8.39 0.76 -13.31
CA ARG A 5 8.84 2.09 -12.90
C ARG A 5 10.28 2.02 -12.38
N ASP A 6 10.82 3.15 -11.96
CA ASP A 6 12.17 3.25 -11.43
C ASP A 6 12.33 2.44 -10.13
N ARG A 7 13.05 1.32 -10.23
CA ARG A 7 13.27 0.42 -9.10
C ARG A 7 14.19 1.00 -8.03
N ALA A 8 15.06 1.92 -8.39
CA ALA A 8 16.01 2.51 -7.43
C ALA A 8 15.30 3.33 -6.36
N LYS A 9 14.12 3.86 -6.64
CA LYS A 9 13.33 4.62 -5.68
C LYS A 9 12.62 3.78 -4.64
N ARG A 10 12.45 2.48 -4.87
CA ARG A 10 11.65 1.61 -4.00
C ARG A 10 12.20 1.54 -2.57
N PRO A 11 13.50 1.23 -2.36
CA PRO A 11 14.03 1.24 -0.99
C PRO A 11 13.99 2.63 -0.34
N MET A 12 14.15 3.70 -1.12
CA MET A 12 14.07 5.07 -0.62
C MET A 12 12.67 5.40 -0.12
N MET A 13 11.65 4.99 -0.85
CA MET A 13 10.25 5.16 -0.44
C MET A 13 9.96 4.42 0.86
N GLY A 14 10.44 3.18 0.98
CA GLY A 14 10.32 2.40 2.20
C GLY A 14 11.01 3.04 3.39
N GLU A 15 12.22 3.55 3.20
CA GLU A 15 12.97 4.25 4.24
C GLU A 15 12.22 5.46 4.77
N ILE A 16 11.68 6.28 3.87
CA ILE A 16 10.92 7.48 4.25
C ILE A 16 9.66 7.09 5.01
N ALA A 17 8.90 6.11 4.52
CA ALA A 17 7.69 5.65 5.17
C ALA A 17 7.99 5.08 6.57
N GLY A 18 9.02 4.27 6.69
CA GLY A 18 9.41 3.68 7.97
C GLY A 18 9.86 4.70 8.99
N ARG A 19 10.50 5.80 8.53
CA ARG A 19 10.96 6.87 9.42
C ARG A 19 9.83 7.78 9.89
N LEU A 20 8.85 8.05 9.03
CA LEU A 20 7.79 9.03 9.32
C LEU A 20 6.54 8.41 9.93
N ALA A 21 6.27 7.14 9.69
CA ALA A 21 5.08 6.47 10.19
C ALA A 21 5.38 5.68 11.47
N ASP A 22 4.42 5.64 12.39
CA ASP A 22 4.51 4.77 13.57
C ASP A 22 4.33 3.31 13.18
N VAL A 23 3.42 3.05 12.26
CA VAL A 23 3.21 1.72 11.65
C VAL A 23 3.22 1.89 10.15
N ALA A 24 4.10 1.20 9.46
CA ALA A 24 4.16 1.18 8.01
C ALA A 24 3.67 -0.18 7.49
N ILE A 25 2.85 -0.16 6.45
CA ILE A 25 2.37 -1.35 5.76
C ILE A 25 2.74 -1.24 4.30
N VAL A 26 3.49 -2.22 3.80
CA VAL A 26 3.83 -2.33 2.39
C VAL A 26 2.80 -3.23 1.70
N THR A 27 2.15 -2.70 0.68
CA THR A 27 1.11 -3.41 -0.06
C THR A 27 1.24 -3.16 -1.56
N ASP A 28 0.40 -3.83 -2.34
CA ASP A 28 0.42 -3.68 -3.80
C ASP A 28 -0.27 -2.39 -4.23
N ASP A 29 0.33 -1.75 -5.24
CA ASP A 29 -0.29 -0.68 -6.00
C ASP A 29 -0.61 -1.21 -7.40
N ASN A 30 0.14 -0.83 -8.41
CA ASN A 30 -0.01 -1.33 -9.78
C ASN A 30 1.24 -2.15 -10.15
N PRO A 31 1.27 -3.47 -9.87
CA PRO A 31 2.45 -4.27 -10.21
C PRO A 31 2.69 -4.40 -11.72
N ARG A 32 1.68 -4.21 -12.53
CA ARG A 32 1.73 -4.32 -13.99
C ARG A 32 2.32 -5.65 -14.42
N SER A 33 3.45 -5.68 -15.13
CA SER A 33 4.09 -6.91 -15.58
C SER A 33 5.08 -7.51 -14.57
N GLU A 34 5.38 -6.81 -13.48
CA GLU A 34 6.34 -7.29 -12.48
C GLU A 34 5.66 -8.16 -11.42
N ASP A 35 6.45 -9.00 -10.78
CA ASP A 35 5.99 -9.80 -9.64
C ASP A 35 5.69 -8.88 -8.44
N PRO A 36 4.46 -8.86 -7.94
CA PRO A 36 4.10 -8.00 -6.80
C PRO A 36 4.96 -8.25 -5.56
N ALA A 37 5.28 -9.51 -5.27
CA ALA A 37 6.09 -9.85 -4.11
C ALA A 37 7.51 -9.28 -4.24
N ALA A 38 8.08 -9.26 -5.44
CA ALA A 38 9.40 -8.68 -5.68
C ALA A 38 9.39 -7.17 -5.45
N ILE A 39 8.33 -6.48 -5.88
CA ILE A 39 8.17 -5.05 -5.64
C ILE A 39 8.10 -4.77 -4.13
N ARG A 40 7.27 -5.51 -3.41
CA ARG A 40 7.15 -5.35 -1.95
C ARG A 40 8.47 -5.58 -1.24
N ALA A 41 9.22 -6.60 -1.65
CA ALA A 41 10.53 -6.89 -1.06
C ALA A 41 11.50 -5.73 -1.24
N GLN A 42 11.49 -5.07 -2.41
CA GLN A 42 12.36 -3.94 -2.70
C GLN A 42 12.00 -2.71 -1.86
N VAL A 43 10.72 -2.45 -1.64
CA VAL A 43 10.27 -1.36 -0.75
C VAL A 43 10.65 -1.68 0.70
N ARG A 44 10.44 -2.91 1.15
CA ARG A 44 10.76 -3.34 2.51
C ARG A 44 12.26 -3.34 2.80
N ALA A 45 13.10 -3.38 1.79
CA ALA A 45 14.54 -3.24 2.00
C ALA A 45 14.89 -1.92 2.70
N GLY A 46 14.08 -0.87 2.52
CA GLY A 46 14.24 0.41 3.21
C GLY A 46 13.53 0.49 4.56
N CYS A 47 12.60 -0.43 4.86
CA CYS A 47 11.86 -0.47 6.12
C CYS A 47 11.59 -1.93 6.53
N PRO A 48 12.63 -2.67 6.98
CA PRO A 48 12.50 -4.11 7.23
C PRO A 48 11.46 -4.46 8.30
N ASP A 49 11.14 -3.53 9.19
CA ASP A 49 10.15 -3.74 10.25
C ASP A 49 8.71 -3.48 9.83
N ALA A 50 8.50 -3.03 8.59
CA ALA A 50 7.15 -2.79 8.08
C ALA A 50 6.37 -4.10 7.93
N LEU A 51 5.06 -4.02 8.14
CA LEU A 51 4.17 -5.13 7.82
C LEU A 51 4.07 -5.27 6.30
N GLU A 52 3.91 -6.49 5.84
CA GLU A 52 3.70 -6.78 4.42
C GLU A 52 2.35 -7.46 4.24
N ILE A 53 1.43 -6.79 3.55
CA ILE A 53 0.10 -7.32 3.25
C ILE A 53 -0.13 -7.05 1.77
N GLY A 54 0.01 -8.08 0.94
CA GLY A 54 -0.05 -7.92 -0.53
C GLY A 54 -1.39 -7.42 -1.02
N ASP A 55 -2.49 -7.98 -0.54
CA ASP A 55 -3.82 -7.54 -0.91
C ASP A 55 -4.08 -6.13 -0.36
N ARG A 56 -4.29 -5.17 -1.27
CA ARG A 56 -4.43 -3.77 -0.89
C ARG A 56 -5.67 -3.50 -0.05
N ARG A 57 -6.79 -4.19 -0.33
CA ARG A 57 -7.99 -4.07 0.48
C ARG A 57 -7.76 -4.52 1.91
N GLU A 58 -7.12 -5.68 2.08
CA GLU A 58 -6.78 -6.20 3.40
C GLU A 58 -5.81 -5.30 4.14
N ALA A 59 -4.83 -4.72 3.42
CA ALA A 59 -3.90 -3.77 4.01
C ALA A 59 -4.61 -2.53 4.55
N ILE A 60 -5.53 -1.98 3.79
CA ILE A 60 -6.34 -0.82 4.21
C ILE A 60 -7.19 -1.19 5.43
N ARG A 61 -7.87 -2.34 5.41
CA ARG A 61 -8.69 -2.80 6.53
C ARG A 61 -7.85 -3.04 7.78
N HIS A 62 -6.66 -3.60 7.62
CA HIS A 62 -5.77 -3.81 8.75
C HIS A 62 -5.31 -2.47 9.35
N ALA A 63 -4.93 -1.52 8.53
CA ALA A 63 -4.54 -0.18 8.99
C ALA A 63 -5.66 0.49 9.78
N VAL A 64 -6.88 0.42 9.27
CA VAL A 64 -8.07 0.98 9.95
C VAL A 64 -8.31 0.27 11.28
N SER A 65 -8.11 -1.04 11.35
CA SER A 65 -8.30 -1.81 12.59
C SER A 65 -7.34 -1.40 13.70
N LEU A 66 -6.19 -0.85 13.37
CA LEU A 66 -5.19 -0.38 14.32
C LEU A 66 -5.42 1.05 14.79
N MET A 67 -6.33 1.79 14.16
CA MET A 67 -6.59 3.19 14.48
C MET A 67 -7.20 3.35 15.87
N ARG A 68 -6.71 4.36 16.56
CA ARG A 68 -7.28 4.85 17.81
C ARG A 68 -7.67 6.31 17.61
N GLU A 69 -8.40 6.87 18.57
CA GLU A 69 -8.78 8.28 18.52
C GLU A 69 -7.52 9.16 18.39
N GLY A 70 -7.55 10.06 17.43
CA GLY A 70 -6.43 10.95 17.12
C GLY A 70 -5.43 10.41 16.10
N ASP A 71 -5.55 9.15 15.71
CA ASP A 71 -4.67 8.57 14.70
C ASP A 71 -5.07 8.99 13.29
N VAL A 72 -4.08 8.99 12.39
CA VAL A 72 -4.26 9.26 10.97
C VAL A 72 -3.70 8.11 10.15
N VAL A 73 -4.48 7.63 9.19
CA VAL A 73 -4.00 6.66 8.19
C VAL A 73 -3.79 7.40 6.87
N VAL A 74 -2.59 7.24 6.31
CA VAL A 74 -2.25 7.77 4.99
C VAL A 74 -2.14 6.60 4.02
N ILE A 75 -2.92 6.63 2.95
CA ILE A 75 -2.88 5.65 1.87
C ILE A 75 -2.21 6.31 0.69
N ALA A 76 -1.04 5.81 0.32
CA ALA A 76 -0.19 6.42 -0.69
C ALA A 76 -0.05 5.52 -1.93
N GLY A 77 0.30 6.14 -3.04
CA GLY A 77 0.57 5.45 -4.30
C GLY A 77 -0.46 5.74 -5.37
N LYS A 78 -1.72 5.42 -5.13
CA LYS A 78 -2.79 5.61 -6.11
C LYS A 78 -3.37 7.02 -6.17
N GLY A 79 -3.47 7.67 -5.03
CA GLY A 79 -4.23 8.92 -4.98
C GLY A 79 -5.69 8.65 -5.38
N HIS A 80 -6.13 9.25 -6.48
CA HIS A 80 -7.49 9.10 -7.01
C HIS A 80 -7.61 8.08 -8.15
N GLU A 81 -6.59 7.30 -8.44
CA GLU A 81 -6.67 6.25 -9.45
C GLU A 81 -7.71 5.20 -9.06
N GLN A 82 -8.48 4.73 -10.04
CA GLN A 82 -9.63 3.84 -9.82
C GLN A 82 -9.41 2.43 -10.36
N GLY A 83 -8.16 2.01 -10.49
CA GLY A 83 -7.85 0.69 -11.00
C GLY A 83 -6.56 0.14 -10.45
N GLN A 84 -6.44 -1.18 -10.49
CA GLN A 84 -5.20 -1.88 -10.17
C GLN A 84 -4.85 -2.78 -11.35
N ILE A 85 -3.66 -2.58 -11.91
CA ILE A 85 -3.18 -3.31 -13.08
C ILE A 85 -2.27 -4.45 -12.61
N VAL A 86 -2.69 -5.68 -12.86
CA VAL A 86 -1.94 -6.90 -12.51
C VAL A 86 -1.84 -7.77 -13.77
N ALA A 87 -0.63 -8.06 -14.21
CA ALA A 87 -0.36 -8.88 -15.39
C ALA A 87 -1.17 -8.44 -16.62
N GLY A 88 -1.25 -7.14 -16.86
CA GLY A 88 -1.96 -6.56 -18.00
C GLY A 88 -3.49 -6.49 -17.85
N VAL A 89 -4.05 -6.97 -16.75
CA VAL A 89 -5.49 -6.92 -16.48
C VAL A 89 -5.77 -5.80 -15.49
N VAL A 90 -6.75 -4.95 -15.83
CA VAL A 90 -7.18 -3.85 -14.96
C VAL A 90 -8.32 -4.34 -14.07
N HIS A 91 -8.09 -4.28 -12.76
CA HIS A 91 -9.11 -4.59 -11.75
C HIS A 91 -9.63 -3.28 -11.16
N PRO A 92 -10.95 -3.10 -11.02
CA PRO A 92 -11.48 -1.91 -10.35
C PRO A 92 -10.98 -1.82 -8.91
N PHE A 93 -10.46 -0.65 -8.55
CA PHE A 93 -10.00 -0.40 -7.19
C PHE A 93 -9.93 1.10 -6.93
N ASP A 94 -10.51 1.54 -5.83
CA ASP A 94 -10.53 2.94 -5.41
C ASP A 94 -10.19 3.02 -3.92
N ASP A 95 -9.04 3.63 -3.58
CA ASP A 95 -8.58 3.74 -2.19
C ASP A 95 -9.61 4.44 -1.29
N ALA A 96 -10.23 5.50 -1.77
CA ALA A 96 -11.21 6.25 -0.99
C ALA A 96 -12.43 5.38 -0.65
N THR A 97 -12.93 4.61 -1.62
CA THR A 97 -14.05 3.69 -1.42
C THR A 97 -13.68 2.60 -0.42
N GLU A 98 -12.51 1.98 -0.58
CA GLU A 98 -12.06 0.92 0.31
C GLU A 98 -11.86 1.43 1.74
N ALA A 99 -11.29 2.62 1.90
CA ALA A 99 -11.11 3.23 3.21
C ALA A 99 -12.44 3.56 3.88
N THR A 100 -13.40 4.08 3.11
CA THR A 100 -14.74 4.40 3.62
C THR A 100 -15.46 3.15 4.10
N GLU A 101 -15.42 2.07 3.31
CA GLU A 101 -16.03 0.80 3.70
C GLU A 101 -15.35 0.19 4.93
N ALA A 102 -14.02 0.26 5.00
CA ALA A 102 -13.28 -0.25 6.15
C ALA A 102 -13.64 0.52 7.43
N LEU A 103 -13.76 1.83 7.36
CA LEU A 103 -14.16 2.66 8.50
C LEU A 103 -15.58 2.34 8.95
N ARG A 104 -16.50 2.13 8.01
CA ARG A 104 -17.90 1.77 8.31
C ARG A 104 -17.98 0.43 9.03
N ASP A 105 -17.24 -0.57 8.53
CA ASP A 105 -17.25 -1.92 9.08
C ASP A 105 -16.54 -1.99 10.43
N HIS A 106 -15.58 -1.12 10.69
CA HIS A 106 -14.83 -1.06 11.93
C HIS A 106 -15.61 -0.36 13.04
N ALA A 107 -16.45 0.57 12.67
CA ALA A 107 -17.31 1.28 13.63
C ALA A 107 -18.39 0.35 14.23
#